data_a5681a619b846f02fc44887414d42460
#
_entry.id   a5681a619b846f02fc44887414d42460
#
_cell.length_a   1.000
_cell.length_b   1.000
_cell.length_c   1.000
_cell.angle_alpha   90.00
_cell.angle_beta   90.00
_cell.angle_gamma   90.00
#
_symmetry.space_group_name_H-M   'P 1'
#
loop_
_entity.id
_entity.type
_entity.pdbx_description
1 polymer ?
#
loop_
_entity_poly.entity_id
_entity_poly.type
_entity_poly.pdbx_seq_one_letter_code
_entity_poly.pdbx_strand_id
1 'polypeptide(L)'
;MKVTLKTTGRFFMAAVLFFPLSFVNAAPADSDFLKPVNVTQQDYIDTALVRRLPGFTNHEAYVNGVKLHYVTGGKGEPLVLLGGWPETWWEYHKIMPELAAHYQVIAIDIRGQGGSSKPASGYDKKTMARDIYSLVNQLGYSHINIVGHDIGAMVAYSFAANYPDYTKRVALLDVPHPFEAFRKFPLLPQKNDYQINDPNHGLHFWWFAFNQVPDLPEKLLEGRTDILVDWVYDYLNKTPGAISSFDRSVYKLAAAQPDAIRAGNGWYQSMQQDIDDLKTYKKLQTPILGIGGISAPLLSAFLKEYARNYKFIEFKGTGHWIAEERPRETIKALLDFLK
;
A
#
# COMPACT_ATOMS: atom_id res chain seq x y z
N MET A 1 72.53 -9.55 12.47
CA MET A 1 72.13 -10.96 12.47
C MET A 1 71.33 -11.23 11.18
N LYS A 2 71.93 -11.84 10.17
CA LYS A 2 71.32 -12.10 8.85
C LYS A 2 70.57 -13.42 8.95
N VAL A 3 69.29 -13.47 8.59
CA VAL A 3 68.55 -14.71 8.42
C VAL A 3 68.21 -14.88 6.94
N THR A 4 68.77 -16.00 6.41
CA THR A 4 68.64 -16.40 5.01
C THR A 4 67.41 -17.25 4.80
N LEU A 5 66.46 -16.85 3.90
CA LEU A 5 65.37 -17.70 3.45
C LEU A 5 65.82 -18.69 2.38
N LYS A 6 65.59 -19.97 2.59
CA LYS A 6 65.70 -21.03 1.57
C LYS A 6 64.29 -21.27 0.99
N THR A 7 64.19 -21.05 -0.33
CA THR A 7 63.06 -21.45 -1.16
C THR A 7 63.26 -22.89 -1.66
N THR A 8 62.29 -23.77 -1.36
CA THR A 8 62.15 -25.07 -2.03
C THR A 8 60.83 -25.09 -2.80
N GLY A 9 60.92 -24.98 -4.11
CA GLY A 9 59.79 -25.16 -5.01
C GLY A 9 59.42 -26.65 -5.15
N ARG A 10 58.16 -26.93 -5.09
CA ARG A 10 57.57 -28.18 -5.57
C ARG A 10 56.54 -27.84 -6.64
N PHE A 11 56.84 -28.23 -7.88
CA PHE A 11 55.87 -28.22 -9.00
C PHE A 11 54.87 -29.35 -8.79
N PHE A 12 53.57 -29.01 -8.72
CA PHE A 12 52.52 -29.99 -8.90
C PHE A 12 51.96 -29.82 -10.31
N MET A 13 52.10 -30.87 -11.09
CA MET A 13 51.56 -31.01 -12.43
C MET A 13 50.11 -31.46 -12.30
N ALA A 14 49.13 -30.58 -12.60
CA ALA A 14 47.74 -30.93 -12.63
C ALA A 14 47.38 -31.52 -14.01
N ALA A 15 46.96 -32.78 -14.02
CA ALA A 15 46.43 -33.43 -15.21
C ALA A 15 45.03 -32.91 -15.49
N VAL A 16 44.83 -32.29 -16.65
CA VAL A 16 43.53 -31.87 -17.15
C VAL A 16 42.86 -33.04 -17.86
N LEU A 17 41.85 -33.63 -17.26
CA LEU A 17 41.00 -34.63 -17.88
C LEU A 17 39.95 -33.93 -18.75
N PHE A 18 40.06 -34.11 -20.06
CA PHE A 18 39.03 -33.72 -21.01
C PHE A 18 37.91 -34.75 -20.99
N PHE A 19 36.70 -34.32 -20.56
CA PHE A 19 35.46 -35.05 -20.83
C PHE A 19 34.80 -34.49 -22.11
N PRO A 20 34.35 -35.35 -23.03
CA PRO A 20 33.62 -34.89 -24.21
C PRO A 20 32.22 -34.41 -23.80
N LEU A 21 31.92 -33.12 -24.07
CA LEU A 21 30.58 -32.60 -24.00
C LEU A 21 29.72 -33.19 -25.11
N SER A 22 28.79 -34.06 -24.74
CA SER A 22 27.70 -34.48 -25.63
C SER A 22 26.71 -33.33 -25.78
N PHE A 23 26.63 -32.75 -26.97
CA PHE A 23 25.60 -31.78 -27.30
C PHE A 23 24.26 -32.52 -27.40
N VAL A 24 23.40 -32.29 -26.40
CA VAL A 24 21.96 -32.60 -26.52
C VAL A 24 21.34 -31.47 -27.37
N ASN A 25 20.89 -31.81 -28.55
CA ASN A 25 20.07 -30.91 -29.36
C ASN A 25 18.78 -30.60 -28.63
N ALA A 26 18.70 -29.41 -27.98
CA ALA A 26 17.46 -28.85 -27.52
C ALA A 26 16.63 -28.41 -28.74
N ALA A 27 15.40 -28.84 -28.81
CA ALA A 27 14.42 -28.35 -29.79
C ALA A 27 14.32 -26.83 -29.68
N PRO A 28 14.05 -26.10 -30.78
CA PRO A 28 13.93 -24.65 -30.75
C PRO A 28 12.78 -24.26 -29.81
N ALA A 29 13.10 -23.57 -28.74
CA ALA A 29 12.11 -22.94 -27.90
C ALA A 29 11.34 -21.92 -28.75
N ASP A 30 10.02 -22.03 -28.70
CA ASP A 30 9.09 -21.13 -29.39
C ASP A 30 9.40 -19.68 -28.99
N SER A 31 9.99 -18.91 -29.91
CA SER A 31 10.50 -17.55 -29.68
C SER A 31 9.38 -16.49 -29.62
N ASP A 32 8.11 -16.89 -29.65
CA ASP A 32 6.98 -15.96 -29.61
C ASP A 32 6.56 -15.52 -28.21
N PHE A 33 7.10 -16.12 -27.15
CA PHE A 33 6.80 -15.74 -25.76
C PHE A 33 7.58 -14.54 -25.21
N LEU A 34 8.52 -13.97 -25.94
CA LEU A 34 9.39 -12.87 -25.49
C LEU A 34 9.45 -11.68 -26.44
N LYS A 35 8.37 -11.35 -27.11
CA LYS A 35 8.26 -10.00 -27.66
C LYS A 35 8.01 -9.05 -26.49
N PRO A 36 8.92 -8.07 -26.21
CA PRO A 36 8.62 -7.05 -25.22
C PRO A 36 7.36 -6.33 -25.67
N VAL A 37 6.28 -6.45 -24.92
CA VAL A 37 5.13 -5.57 -25.09
C VAL A 37 5.70 -4.18 -24.87
N ASN A 38 5.68 -3.33 -25.87
CA ASN A 38 6.09 -1.92 -25.73
C ASN A 38 5.07 -1.22 -24.85
N VAL A 39 5.29 -1.30 -23.52
CA VAL A 39 4.46 -0.65 -22.52
C VAL A 39 4.84 0.83 -22.52
N THR A 40 3.90 1.69 -22.82
CA THR A 40 4.07 3.14 -22.85
C THR A 40 3.53 3.77 -21.56
N GLN A 41 3.90 5.03 -21.25
CA GLN A 41 3.29 5.77 -20.14
C GLN A 41 1.75 5.78 -20.21
N GLN A 42 1.19 5.72 -21.41
CA GLN A 42 -0.25 5.69 -21.65
C GLN A 42 -0.95 4.44 -21.09
N ASP A 43 -0.22 3.34 -20.89
CA ASP A 43 -0.76 2.08 -20.37
C ASP A 43 -0.97 2.10 -18.86
N TYR A 44 -0.40 3.09 -18.17
CA TYR A 44 -0.45 3.22 -16.69
C TYR A 44 -1.42 4.30 -16.20
N ILE A 45 -2.11 5.00 -17.10
CA ILE A 45 -3.12 5.99 -16.71
C ILE A 45 -4.45 5.30 -16.35
N ASP A 46 -5.26 5.93 -15.52
CA ASP A 46 -6.50 5.38 -14.98
C ASP A 46 -7.45 4.83 -16.05
N THR A 47 -7.60 5.52 -17.17
CA THR A 47 -8.45 5.07 -18.29
C THR A 47 -7.95 3.79 -18.96
N ALA A 48 -6.64 3.54 -18.99
CA ALA A 48 -6.06 2.31 -19.52
C ALA A 48 -6.13 1.18 -18.46
N LEU A 49 -5.90 1.50 -17.20
CA LEU A 49 -5.98 0.55 -16.09
C LEU A 49 -7.40 -0.02 -15.94
N VAL A 50 -8.42 0.83 -15.99
CA VAL A 50 -9.83 0.41 -15.88
C VAL A 50 -10.22 -0.57 -16.99
N ARG A 51 -9.68 -0.43 -18.22
CA ARG A 51 -9.92 -1.40 -19.31
C ARG A 51 -9.45 -2.82 -18.99
N ARG A 52 -8.53 -2.98 -18.04
CA ARG A 52 -8.07 -4.29 -17.56
C ARG A 52 -9.02 -4.94 -16.55
N LEU A 53 -10.03 -4.20 -16.09
CA LEU A 53 -11.03 -4.64 -15.14
C LEU A 53 -12.43 -4.58 -15.77
N PRO A 54 -12.88 -5.65 -16.46
CA PRO A 54 -14.20 -5.70 -17.08
C PRO A 54 -15.31 -5.37 -16.08
N GLY A 55 -16.24 -4.51 -16.47
CA GLY A 55 -17.38 -4.09 -15.64
C GLY A 55 -17.07 -2.90 -14.70
N PHE A 56 -15.83 -2.37 -14.73
CA PHE A 56 -15.49 -1.16 -13.99
C PHE A 56 -15.44 0.08 -14.89
N THR A 57 -15.72 1.23 -14.31
CA THR A 57 -15.74 2.54 -14.97
C THR A 57 -15.04 3.58 -14.14
N ASN A 58 -14.45 4.57 -14.81
CA ASN A 58 -13.65 5.64 -14.26
C ASN A 58 -14.48 6.90 -14.09
N HIS A 59 -14.38 7.59 -12.95
CA HIS A 59 -15.19 8.73 -12.58
C HIS A 59 -14.42 9.80 -11.82
N GLU A 60 -14.96 11.00 -11.83
CA GLU A 60 -14.52 12.13 -11.01
C GLU A 60 -15.71 12.80 -10.34
N ALA A 61 -15.51 13.33 -9.15
CA ALA A 61 -16.51 14.14 -8.44
C ALA A 61 -15.84 15.31 -7.72
N TYR A 62 -16.52 16.47 -7.69
CA TYR A 62 -16.12 17.62 -6.89
C TYR A 62 -16.87 17.62 -5.57
N VAL A 63 -16.16 17.42 -4.47
CA VAL A 63 -16.71 17.32 -3.13
C VAL A 63 -15.78 17.99 -2.12
N ASN A 64 -16.33 18.64 -1.10
CA ASN A 64 -15.56 19.27 -0.01
C ASN A 64 -14.37 20.13 -0.49
N GLY A 65 -14.52 20.81 -1.63
CA GLY A 65 -13.49 21.69 -2.22
C GLY A 65 -12.37 21.00 -2.97
N VAL A 66 -12.45 19.68 -3.21
CA VAL A 66 -11.48 18.90 -3.99
C VAL A 66 -12.16 18.07 -5.05
N LYS A 67 -11.42 17.77 -6.11
CA LYS A 67 -11.79 16.74 -7.08
C LYS A 67 -11.30 15.40 -6.55
N LEU A 68 -12.18 14.42 -6.40
CA LEU A 68 -11.84 13.03 -6.15
C LEU A 68 -12.01 12.21 -7.42
N HIS A 69 -11.01 11.41 -7.72
CA HIS A 69 -11.04 10.34 -8.70
C HIS A 69 -11.49 9.04 -8.04
N TYR A 70 -12.32 8.25 -8.71
CA TYR A 70 -12.73 6.94 -8.26
C TYR A 70 -13.09 6.00 -9.40
N VAL A 71 -12.93 4.71 -9.14
CA VAL A 71 -13.30 3.62 -10.05
C VAL A 71 -14.41 2.81 -9.42
N THR A 72 -15.47 2.53 -10.18
CA THR A 72 -16.62 1.81 -9.65
C THR A 72 -17.07 0.67 -10.56
N GLY A 73 -17.54 -0.42 -9.96
CA GLY A 73 -18.08 -1.58 -10.66
C GLY A 73 -18.89 -2.48 -9.74
N GLY A 74 -19.67 -3.39 -10.33
CA GLY A 74 -20.56 -4.27 -9.58
C GLY A 74 -21.92 -3.62 -9.27
N LYS A 75 -22.68 -4.27 -8.40
CA LYS A 75 -24.04 -3.82 -7.96
C LYS A 75 -24.29 -4.29 -6.53
N GLY A 76 -25.20 -3.63 -5.83
CA GLY A 76 -25.61 -4.01 -4.49
C GLY A 76 -25.23 -2.98 -3.44
N GLU A 77 -24.92 -3.42 -2.22
CA GLU A 77 -24.50 -2.52 -1.15
C GLU A 77 -23.16 -1.85 -1.49
N PRO A 78 -23.00 -0.55 -1.17
CA PRO A 78 -21.78 0.17 -1.45
C PRO A 78 -20.62 -0.34 -0.57
N LEU A 79 -19.48 -0.61 -1.24
CA LEU A 79 -18.22 -0.99 -0.62
C LEU A 79 -17.14 -0.02 -1.09
N VAL A 80 -16.76 0.89 -0.21
CA VAL A 80 -15.69 1.86 -0.45
C VAL A 80 -14.33 1.24 -0.13
N LEU A 81 -13.36 1.40 -1.03
CA LEU A 81 -11.98 0.96 -0.88
C LEU A 81 -11.07 2.18 -0.92
N LEU A 82 -10.22 2.34 0.11
CA LEU A 82 -9.28 3.47 0.26
C LEU A 82 -7.86 2.96 0.33
N GLY A 83 -7.06 3.33 -0.65
CA GLY A 83 -5.64 2.96 -0.73
C GLY A 83 -4.73 3.79 0.17
N GLY A 84 -3.48 3.33 0.27
CA GLY A 84 -2.43 3.95 1.07
C GLY A 84 -1.29 4.57 0.27
N TRP A 85 -0.24 4.97 0.99
CA TRP A 85 0.99 5.50 0.41
C TRP A 85 1.97 4.36 0.09
N PRO A 86 2.65 4.34 -1.06
CA PRO A 86 2.60 5.28 -2.19
C PRO A 86 1.71 4.80 -3.34
N GLU A 87 0.64 4.08 -3.06
CA GLU A 87 -0.23 3.43 -4.03
C GLU A 87 -1.36 4.35 -4.53
N THR A 88 -2.27 3.77 -5.32
CA THR A 88 -3.50 4.39 -5.83
C THR A 88 -4.66 3.41 -5.67
N TRP A 89 -5.84 3.74 -6.18
CA TRP A 89 -6.96 2.79 -6.25
C TRP A 89 -6.57 1.42 -6.83
N TRP A 90 -5.50 1.37 -7.64
CA TRP A 90 -5.02 0.17 -8.32
C TRP A 90 -4.53 -0.93 -7.35
N GLU A 91 -4.17 -0.61 -6.12
CA GLU A 91 -3.77 -1.61 -5.11
C GLU A 91 -4.83 -2.71 -4.90
N TYR A 92 -6.09 -2.38 -5.17
CA TYR A 92 -7.22 -3.29 -5.01
C TYR A 92 -7.56 -4.10 -6.27
N HIS A 93 -6.84 -3.89 -7.39
CA HIS A 93 -7.20 -4.48 -8.69
C HIS A 93 -7.35 -6.01 -8.67
N LYS A 94 -6.58 -6.71 -7.81
CA LYS A 94 -6.63 -8.16 -7.67
C LYS A 94 -7.88 -8.67 -6.95
N ILE A 95 -8.49 -7.83 -6.11
CA ILE A 95 -9.64 -8.23 -5.29
C ILE A 95 -10.96 -7.60 -5.75
N MET A 96 -10.90 -6.47 -6.44
CA MET A 96 -12.09 -5.75 -6.91
C MET A 96 -13.05 -6.58 -7.76
N PRO A 97 -12.61 -7.41 -8.73
CA PRO A 97 -13.54 -8.17 -9.58
C PRO A 97 -14.41 -9.15 -8.79
N GLU A 98 -13.84 -9.85 -7.79
CA GLU A 98 -14.60 -10.80 -6.98
C GLU A 98 -15.52 -10.08 -5.97
N LEU A 99 -15.07 -8.97 -5.40
CA LEU A 99 -15.90 -8.15 -4.52
C LEU A 99 -17.09 -7.54 -5.30
N ALA A 100 -16.89 -7.13 -6.55
CA ALA A 100 -17.93 -6.58 -7.41
C ALA A 100 -19.02 -7.58 -7.81
N ALA A 101 -18.79 -8.88 -7.63
CA ALA A 101 -19.85 -9.89 -7.77
C ALA A 101 -20.91 -9.78 -6.66
N HIS A 102 -20.59 -9.12 -5.55
CA HIS A 102 -21.43 -9.05 -4.34
C HIS A 102 -21.79 -7.61 -3.92
N TYR A 103 -20.99 -6.62 -4.30
CA TYR A 103 -21.08 -5.23 -3.85
C TYR A 103 -20.97 -4.25 -5.01
N GLN A 104 -21.51 -3.05 -4.81
CA GLN A 104 -21.14 -1.90 -5.60
C GLN A 104 -19.78 -1.39 -5.08
N VAL A 105 -18.70 -1.81 -5.71
CA VAL A 105 -17.33 -1.42 -5.34
C VAL A 105 -17.06 0.01 -5.80
N ILE A 106 -16.44 0.82 -4.93
CA ILE A 106 -16.04 2.21 -5.18
C ILE A 106 -14.62 2.36 -4.64
N ALA A 107 -13.61 2.19 -5.50
CA ALA A 107 -12.21 2.37 -5.16
C ALA A 107 -11.82 3.84 -5.42
N ILE A 108 -11.39 4.55 -4.37
CA ILE A 108 -11.19 6.00 -4.39
C ILE A 108 -9.71 6.32 -4.24
N ASP A 109 -9.19 7.15 -5.13
CA ASP A 109 -7.97 7.90 -4.84
C ASP A 109 -8.30 8.97 -3.82
N ILE A 110 -7.78 8.83 -2.62
CA ILE A 110 -7.97 9.82 -1.55
C ILE A 110 -7.30 11.15 -1.92
N ARG A 111 -7.68 12.25 -1.28
CA ARG A 111 -7.03 13.57 -1.43
C ARG A 111 -5.50 13.42 -1.42
N GLY A 112 -4.84 13.89 -2.47
CA GLY A 112 -3.38 13.80 -2.65
C GLY A 112 -2.90 12.60 -3.47
N GLN A 113 -3.76 11.63 -3.75
CA GLN A 113 -3.43 10.38 -4.41
C GLN A 113 -3.86 10.37 -5.88
N GLY A 114 -3.13 9.65 -6.74
CA GLY A 114 -3.51 9.30 -8.10
C GLY A 114 -4.13 10.43 -8.91
N GLY A 115 -5.33 10.19 -9.44
CA GLY A 115 -6.12 11.14 -10.21
C GLY A 115 -6.83 12.23 -9.39
N SER A 116 -6.80 12.14 -8.06
CA SER A 116 -7.42 13.15 -7.17
C SER A 116 -6.59 14.41 -7.02
N SER A 117 -7.25 15.51 -6.60
CA SER A 117 -6.62 16.81 -6.33
C SER A 117 -5.54 16.71 -5.25
N LYS A 118 -4.51 17.52 -5.41
CA LYS A 118 -3.37 17.65 -4.49
C LYS A 118 -3.32 19.06 -3.88
N PRO A 119 -4.35 19.46 -3.06
CA PRO A 119 -4.43 20.80 -2.48
C PRO A 119 -3.25 21.08 -1.54
N ALA A 120 -3.08 22.34 -1.14
CA ALA A 120 -2.00 22.72 -0.24
C ALA A 120 -2.19 22.24 1.21
N SER A 121 -3.42 21.83 1.61
CA SER A 121 -3.75 21.47 3.00
C SER A 121 -4.94 20.52 3.10
N GLY A 122 -5.32 20.17 4.34
CA GLY A 122 -6.50 19.34 4.61
C GLY A 122 -6.17 17.85 4.58
N TYR A 123 -4.97 17.46 4.95
CA TYR A 123 -4.50 16.08 4.92
C TYR A 123 -4.69 15.33 6.24
N ASP A 124 -5.27 16.00 7.25
CA ASP A 124 -5.74 15.31 8.46
C ASP A 124 -6.88 14.33 8.12
N LYS A 125 -6.92 13.20 8.84
CA LYS A 125 -7.81 12.08 8.50
C LYS A 125 -9.29 12.44 8.69
N LYS A 126 -9.59 13.44 9.53
CA LYS A 126 -10.95 13.94 9.71
C LYS A 126 -11.44 14.73 8.50
N THR A 127 -10.61 15.60 7.94
CA THR A 127 -10.91 16.31 6.70
C THR A 127 -11.02 15.34 5.52
N MET A 128 -10.12 14.36 5.43
CA MET A 128 -10.17 13.33 4.38
C MET A 128 -11.41 12.43 4.52
N ALA A 129 -11.81 12.07 5.73
CA ALA A 129 -13.04 11.35 5.99
C ALA A 129 -14.29 12.16 5.55
N ARG A 130 -14.26 13.49 5.69
CA ARG A 130 -15.30 14.37 5.18
C ARG A 130 -15.37 14.37 3.65
N ASP A 131 -14.25 14.23 2.95
CA ASP A 131 -14.25 14.07 1.49
C ASP A 131 -15.03 12.82 1.10
N ILE A 132 -14.74 11.68 1.77
CA ILE A 132 -15.44 10.41 1.52
C ILE A 132 -16.93 10.53 1.84
N TYR A 133 -17.26 11.13 2.99
CA TYR A 133 -18.67 11.38 3.34
C TYR A 133 -19.39 12.19 2.26
N SER A 134 -18.77 13.27 1.81
CA SER A 134 -19.35 14.15 0.79
C SER A 134 -19.55 13.41 -0.54
N LEU A 135 -18.59 12.55 -0.93
CA LEU A 135 -18.69 11.74 -2.14
C LEU A 135 -19.85 10.72 -2.04
N VAL A 136 -19.88 9.91 -0.98
CA VAL A 136 -20.89 8.86 -0.85
C VAL A 136 -22.30 9.43 -0.71
N ASN A 137 -22.44 10.60 -0.06
CA ASN A 137 -23.69 11.33 0.02
C ASN A 137 -24.11 11.87 -1.34
N GLN A 138 -23.20 12.44 -2.15
CA GLN A 138 -23.46 12.90 -3.52
C GLN A 138 -23.85 11.73 -4.44
N LEU A 139 -23.33 10.53 -4.21
CA LEU A 139 -23.70 9.31 -4.92
C LEU A 139 -25.04 8.72 -4.47
N GLY A 140 -25.68 9.31 -3.45
CA GLY A 140 -27.00 8.90 -2.95
C GLY A 140 -26.99 7.76 -1.94
N TYR A 141 -25.82 7.41 -1.37
CA TYR A 141 -25.73 6.37 -0.36
C TYR A 141 -25.97 6.91 1.04
N SER A 142 -26.84 6.27 1.80
CA SER A 142 -27.12 6.59 3.21
C SER A 142 -26.23 5.84 4.20
N HIS A 143 -25.60 4.76 3.76
CA HIS A 143 -24.64 3.97 4.54
C HIS A 143 -23.74 3.18 3.61
N ILE A 144 -22.53 2.87 4.07
CA ILE A 144 -21.51 2.16 3.32
C ILE A 144 -20.79 1.13 4.17
N ASN A 145 -20.21 0.12 3.51
CA ASN A 145 -19.08 -0.63 4.03
C ASN A 145 -17.80 0.07 3.56
N ILE A 146 -16.78 0.12 4.41
CA ILE A 146 -15.53 0.80 4.08
C ILE A 146 -14.32 -0.07 4.45
N VAL A 147 -13.39 -0.20 3.51
CA VAL A 147 -12.12 -0.89 3.68
C VAL A 147 -11.02 0.12 3.41
N GLY A 148 -10.04 0.17 4.27
CA GLY A 148 -8.86 1.02 4.04
C GLY A 148 -7.58 0.25 4.32
N HIS A 149 -6.54 0.58 3.57
CA HIS A 149 -5.18 0.11 3.76
C HIS A 149 -4.26 1.31 4.03
N ASP A 150 -3.29 1.17 4.93
CA ASP A 150 -2.30 2.19 5.28
C ASP A 150 -2.96 3.56 5.59
N ILE A 151 -2.66 4.64 4.87
CA ILE A 151 -3.33 5.94 5.03
C ILE A 151 -4.86 5.80 4.84
N GLY A 152 -5.29 4.97 3.89
CA GLY A 152 -6.71 4.67 3.70
C GLY A 152 -7.38 4.02 4.91
N ALA A 153 -6.66 3.18 5.68
CA ALA A 153 -7.16 2.61 6.93
C ALA A 153 -7.33 3.68 8.01
N MET A 154 -6.41 4.63 8.08
CA MET A 154 -6.51 5.77 8.99
C MET A 154 -7.76 6.63 8.66
N VAL A 155 -8.01 6.88 7.37
CA VAL A 155 -9.20 7.62 6.90
C VAL A 155 -10.47 6.82 7.16
N ALA A 156 -10.48 5.51 6.90
CA ALA A 156 -11.65 4.65 7.14
C ALA A 156 -12.05 4.61 8.62
N TYR A 157 -11.08 4.55 9.54
CA TYR A 157 -11.35 4.65 10.97
C TYR A 157 -11.93 6.02 11.35
N SER A 158 -11.30 7.10 10.86
CA SER A 158 -11.80 8.47 11.10
C SER A 158 -13.20 8.67 10.52
N PHE A 159 -13.50 8.07 9.35
CA PHE A 159 -14.85 8.08 8.78
C PHE A 159 -15.87 7.45 9.73
N ALA A 160 -15.59 6.24 10.22
CA ALA A 160 -16.49 5.57 11.14
C ALA A 160 -16.70 6.32 12.47
N ALA A 161 -15.66 7.02 12.95
CA ALA A 161 -15.74 7.81 14.17
C ALA A 161 -16.58 9.07 14.01
N ASN A 162 -16.51 9.75 12.86
CA ASN A 162 -17.21 11.01 12.61
C ASN A 162 -18.57 10.82 11.95
N TYR A 163 -18.79 9.70 11.25
CA TYR A 163 -20.04 9.39 10.52
C TYR A 163 -20.56 7.98 10.86
N PRO A 164 -20.83 7.68 12.16
CA PRO A 164 -21.21 6.34 12.59
C PRO A 164 -22.51 5.85 11.93
N ASP A 165 -23.47 6.74 11.70
CA ASP A 165 -24.76 6.41 11.06
C ASP A 165 -24.62 6.08 9.57
N TYR A 166 -23.54 6.53 8.94
CA TYR A 166 -23.18 6.19 7.56
C TYR A 166 -22.30 4.94 7.44
N THR A 167 -21.85 4.38 8.55
CA THR A 167 -20.87 3.30 8.55
C THR A 167 -21.51 1.98 8.99
N LYS A 168 -21.69 1.07 8.06
CA LYS A 168 -22.21 -0.28 8.35
C LYS A 168 -21.12 -1.17 8.94
N ARG A 169 -19.98 -1.27 8.28
CA ARG A 169 -18.80 -2.05 8.70
C ARG A 169 -17.52 -1.37 8.23
N VAL A 170 -16.44 -1.61 8.98
CA VAL A 170 -15.09 -1.09 8.67
C VAL A 170 -14.10 -2.24 8.60
N ALA A 171 -13.23 -2.28 7.61
CA ALA A 171 -12.06 -3.14 7.63
C ALA A 171 -10.78 -2.29 7.53
N LEU A 172 -9.82 -2.59 8.39
CA LEU A 172 -8.50 -1.94 8.45
C LEU A 172 -7.44 -2.97 8.05
N LEU A 173 -6.72 -2.69 6.97
CA LEU A 173 -5.65 -3.54 6.47
C LEU A 173 -4.31 -2.99 6.95
N ASP A 174 -3.60 -3.79 7.70
CA ASP A 174 -2.27 -3.64 8.28
C ASP A 174 -2.08 -2.47 9.26
N VAL A 175 -2.65 -1.29 9.02
CA VAL A 175 -2.33 -0.06 9.76
C VAL A 175 -3.53 0.44 10.55
N PRO A 176 -3.36 0.83 11.83
CA PRO A 176 -4.38 1.53 12.60
C PRO A 176 -4.40 3.03 12.30
N HIS A 177 -5.44 3.72 12.80
CA HIS A 177 -5.41 5.18 12.90
C HIS A 177 -4.25 5.66 13.78
N PRO A 178 -3.62 6.83 13.49
CA PRO A 178 -2.57 7.38 14.35
C PRO A 178 -3.01 7.53 15.81
N PHE A 179 -2.19 7.01 16.73
CA PHE A 179 -2.41 7.08 18.18
C PHE A 179 -1.08 7.24 18.91
N GLU A 180 -1.08 7.34 20.25
CA GLU A 180 0.14 7.68 21.02
C GLU A 180 1.34 6.78 20.75
N ALA A 181 1.14 5.52 20.32
CA ALA A 181 2.25 4.63 19.96
C ALA A 181 3.08 5.13 18.79
N PHE A 182 2.47 5.89 17.85
CA PHE A 182 3.18 6.45 16.70
C PHE A 182 4.29 7.42 17.09
N ARG A 183 4.18 8.11 18.23
CA ARG A 183 5.24 8.99 18.76
C ARG A 183 6.50 8.23 19.22
N LYS A 184 6.40 6.91 19.36
CA LYS A 184 7.46 6.03 19.88
C LYS A 184 8.01 5.06 18.83
N PHE A 185 7.67 5.25 17.56
CA PHE A 185 8.17 4.39 16.50
C PHE A 185 9.71 4.44 16.42
N PRO A 186 10.36 3.27 16.24
CA PRO A 186 11.79 3.22 16.04
C PRO A 186 12.13 3.82 14.68
N LEU A 187 12.80 4.97 14.67
CA LEU A 187 13.25 5.64 13.45
C LEU A 187 14.61 5.11 12.97
N LEU A 188 15.40 4.55 13.89
CA LEU A 188 16.72 4.02 13.60
C LEU A 188 16.71 2.49 13.58
N PRO A 189 17.41 1.87 12.63
CA PRO A 189 17.55 0.42 12.62
C PRO A 189 18.28 -0.07 13.86
N GLN A 190 17.96 -1.29 14.28
CA GLN A 190 18.67 -1.97 15.35
C GLN A 190 20.09 -2.36 14.87
N LYS A 191 20.99 -2.64 15.80
CA LYS A 191 22.35 -3.08 15.44
C LYS A 191 22.30 -4.32 14.53
N ASN A 192 22.95 -4.25 13.40
CA ASN A 192 23.00 -5.26 12.34
C ASN A 192 21.71 -5.44 11.51
N ASP A 193 20.72 -4.56 11.67
CA ASP A 193 19.43 -4.65 11.00
C ASP A 193 19.32 -3.64 9.84
N TYR A 194 20.29 -3.71 8.93
CA TYR A 194 20.39 -2.78 7.79
C TYR A 194 20.11 -3.43 6.43
N GLN A 195 19.85 -4.75 6.42
CA GLN A 195 19.73 -5.49 5.17
C GLN A 195 18.25 -5.65 4.79
N ILE A 196 17.83 -4.90 3.78
CA ILE A 196 16.49 -5.00 3.18
C ILE A 196 16.15 -6.46 2.77
N ASN A 197 17.14 -7.20 2.31
CA ASN A 197 16.95 -8.57 1.83
C ASN A 197 16.87 -9.62 2.96
N ASP A 198 17.04 -9.25 4.22
CA ASP A 198 16.80 -10.17 5.34
C ASP A 198 15.30 -10.20 5.66
N PRO A 199 14.60 -11.33 5.46
CA PRO A 199 13.17 -11.44 5.76
C PRO A 199 12.85 -11.24 7.26
N ASN A 200 13.86 -11.30 8.13
CA ASN A 200 13.72 -11.12 9.58
C ASN A 200 14.20 -9.74 10.05
N HIS A 201 14.51 -8.80 9.14
CA HIS A 201 14.91 -7.45 9.54
C HIS A 201 13.82 -6.80 10.41
N GLY A 202 14.22 -6.05 11.43
CA GLY A 202 13.32 -5.31 12.30
C GLY A 202 12.67 -4.15 11.53
N LEU A 203 11.43 -3.83 11.88
CA LEU A 203 10.71 -2.72 11.26
C LEU A 203 11.12 -1.41 11.92
N HIS A 204 11.63 -0.46 11.13
CA HIS A 204 11.93 0.91 11.54
C HIS A 204 11.35 1.89 10.53
N PHE A 205 10.87 3.03 11.03
CA PHE A 205 9.97 3.92 10.31
C PHE A 205 10.64 5.26 9.96
N TRP A 206 11.87 5.22 9.41
CA TRP A 206 12.63 6.43 9.08
C TRP A 206 11.87 7.39 8.15
N TRP A 207 11.02 6.87 7.24
CA TRP A 207 10.25 7.70 6.31
C TRP A 207 9.17 8.52 7.02
N PHE A 208 8.72 8.12 8.21
CA PHE A 208 7.81 8.94 9.02
C PHE A 208 8.45 10.27 9.41
N ALA A 209 9.73 10.28 9.76
CA ALA A 209 10.46 11.50 10.04
C ALA A 209 10.77 12.27 8.75
N PHE A 210 11.22 11.57 7.70
CA PHE A 210 11.56 12.17 6.41
C PHE A 210 10.37 12.90 5.79
N ASN A 211 9.19 12.27 5.71
CA ASN A 211 7.99 12.85 5.12
C ASN A 211 7.37 13.99 5.93
N GLN A 212 7.78 14.15 7.19
CA GLN A 212 7.34 15.29 8.01
C GLN A 212 8.17 16.55 7.83
N VAL A 213 9.34 16.47 7.19
CA VAL A 213 10.18 17.64 6.93
C VAL A 213 9.60 18.43 5.73
N PRO A 214 9.23 19.71 5.89
CA PRO A 214 8.73 20.50 4.78
C PRO A 214 9.81 20.73 3.71
N ASP A 215 9.43 20.72 2.44
CA ASP A 215 10.21 21.08 1.25
C ASP A 215 11.43 20.19 0.93
N LEU A 216 12.02 19.52 1.91
CA LEU A 216 13.24 18.73 1.70
C LEU A 216 12.97 17.45 0.90
N PRO A 217 11.97 16.62 1.26
CA PRO A 217 11.66 15.41 0.49
C PRO A 217 11.32 15.74 -0.97
N GLU A 218 10.52 16.77 -1.20
CA GLU A 218 10.12 17.22 -2.54
C GLU A 218 11.34 17.51 -3.41
N LYS A 219 12.30 18.28 -2.90
CA LYS A 219 13.54 18.65 -3.61
C LYS A 219 14.48 17.47 -3.84
N LEU A 220 14.56 16.54 -2.89
CA LEU A 220 15.41 15.36 -3.01
C LEU A 220 14.84 14.30 -3.97
N LEU A 221 13.51 14.19 -4.03
CA LEU A 221 12.81 13.16 -4.79
C LEU A 221 12.38 13.63 -6.19
N GLU A 222 12.52 14.89 -6.51
CA GLU A 222 12.21 15.40 -7.85
C GLU A 222 12.97 14.60 -8.93
N GLY A 223 12.22 13.95 -9.82
CA GLY A 223 12.75 13.08 -10.87
C GLY A 223 13.35 11.75 -10.35
N ARG A 224 13.17 11.40 -9.07
CA ARG A 224 13.75 10.20 -8.43
C ARG A 224 12.77 9.46 -7.53
N THR A 225 11.49 9.68 -7.68
CA THR A 225 10.44 9.03 -6.87
C THR A 225 10.45 7.51 -7.02
N ASP A 226 10.87 7.02 -8.18
CA ASP A 226 11.01 5.60 -8.47
C ASP A 226 11.96 4.89 -7.49
N ILE A 227 13.05 5.56 -7.06
CA ILE A 227 14.01 5.01 -6.09
C ILE A 227 13.32 4.78 -4.74
N LEU A 228 12.55 5.77 -4.27
CA LEU A 228 11.85 5.64 -3.00
C LEU A 228 10.74 4.58 -3.07
N VAL A 229 9.96 4.58 -4.14
CA VAL A 229 8.85 3.63 -4.34
C VAL A 229 9.39 2.19 -4.38
N ASP A 230 10.44 1.91 -5.16
CA ASP A 230 11.03 0.57 -5.20
C ASP A 230 11.57 0.15 -3.84
N TRP A 231 12.29 1.06 -3.14
CA TRP A 231 12.84 0.77 -1.83
C TRP A 231 11.75 0.39 -0.82
N VAL A 232 10.64 1.12 -0.79
CA VAL A 232 9.53 0.86 0.13
C VAL A 232 8.87 -0.49 -0.15
N TYR A 233 8.67 -0.82 -1.43
CA TYR A 233 8.14 -2.13 -1.80
C TYR A 233 9.09 -3.26 -1.40
N ASP A 234 10.38 -3.13 -1.66
CA ASP A 234 11.35 -4.16 -1.31
C ASP A 234 11.50 -4.31 0.21
N TYR A 235 11.37 -3.20 0.96
CA TYR A 235 11.48 -3.20 2.42
C TYR A 235 10.25 -3.80 3.12
N LEU A 236 9.05 -3.50 2.65
CA LEU A 236 7.81 -3.87 3.34
C LEU A 236 7.14 -5.14 2.77
N ASN A 237 7.55 -5.63 1.61
CA ASN A 237 7.00 -6.83 0.99
C ASN A 237 7.65 -8.10 1.55
N LYS A 238 6.84 -9.10 1.89
CA LYS A 238 7.31 -10.44 2.34
C LYS A 238 6.98 -11.55 1.34
N THR A 239 6.27 -11.24 0.25
CA THR A 239 5.88 -12.19 -0.78
C THR A 239 6.53 -11.79 -2.12
N PRO A 240 7.69 -12.36 -2.50
CA PRO A 240 8.35 -12.02 -3.75
C PRO A 240 7.41 -12.13 -4.95
N GLY A 241 7.40 -11.11 -5.81
CA GLY A 241 6.57 -11.06 -7.01
C GLY A 241 5.09 -10.73 -6.77
N ALA A 242 4.66 -10.49 -5.53
CA ALA A 242 3.29 -10.08 -5.24
C ALA A 242 2.94 -8.76 -5.94
N ILE A 243 3.84 -7.80 -5.97
CA ILE A 243 3.68 -6.55 -6.70
C ILE A 243 4.53 -6.64 -7.96
N SER A 244 3.87 -6.77 -9.11
CA SER A 244 4.54 -6.95 -10.39
C SER A 244 5.31 -5.68 -10.81
N SER A 245 6.22 -5.81 -11.79
CA SER A 245 6.90 -4.65 -12.38
C SER A 245 5.92 -3.68 -13.04
N PHE A 246 4.80 -4.19 -13.58
CA PHE A 246 3.72 -3.36 -14.11
C PHE A 246 3.06 -2.55 -13.00
N ASP A 247 2.65 -3.18 -11.90
CA ASP A 247 2.00 -2.50 -10.77
C ASP A 247 2.93 -1.43 -10.16
N ARG A 248 4.21 -1.77 -9.95
CA ARG A 248 5.22 -0.80 -9.49
C ARG A 248 5.34 0.41 -10.44
N SER A 249 5.24 0.19 -11.75
CA SER A 249 5.28 1.29 -12.74
C SER A 249 4.05 2.19 -12.64
N VAL A 250 2.87 1.64 -12.36
CA VAL A 250 1.65 2.43 -12.08
C VAL A 250 1.90 3.37 -10.91
N TYR A 251 2.39 2.85 -9.78
CA TYR A 251 2.61 3.62 -8.57
C TYR A 251 3.74 4.65 -8.71
N LYS A 252 4.83 4.30 -9.40
CA LYS A 252 5.92 5.23 -9.71
C LYS A 252 5.45 6.43 -10.53
N LEU A 253 4.63 6.18 -11.54
CA LEU A 253 4.08 7.26 -12.38
C LEU A 253 3.09 8.13 -11.59
N ALA A 254 2.30 7.55 -10.71
CA ALA A 254 1.43 8.31 -9.82
C ALA A 254 2.24 9.19 -8.84
N ALA A 255 3.30 8.63 -8.25
CA ALA A 255 4.20 9.36 -7.35
C ALA A 255 5.02 10.45 -8.04
N ALA A 256 5.27 10.31 -9.34
CA ALA A 256 6.01 11.30 -10.14
C ALA A 256 5.13 12.48 -10.64
N GLN A 257 3.83 12.45 -10.39
CA GLN A 257 2.94 13.56 -10.78
C GLN A 257 3.29 14.84 -9.99
N PRO A 258 3.03 16.02 -10.59
CA PRO A 258 3.20 17.29 -9.86
C PRO A 258 2.47 17.26 -8.51
N ASP A 259 3.12 17.79 -7.48
CA ASP A 259 2.61 17.86 -6.10
C ASP A 259 2.34 16.50 -5.41
N ALA A 260 2.57 15.35 -6.03
CA ALA A 260 2.27 14.06 -5.42
C ALA A 260 3.10 13.80 -4.16
N ILE A 261 4.39 14.14 -4.18
CA ILE A 261 5.29 14.00 -3.02
C ILE A 261 4.81 14.91 -1.90
N ARG A 262 4.59 16.21 -2.18
CA ARG A 262 4.11 17.18 -1.20
C ARG A 262 2.79 16.76 -0.57
N ALA A 263 1.86 16.27 -1.37
CA ALA A 263 0.56 15.80 -0.90
C ALA A 263 0.70 14.54 -0.02
N GLY A 264 1.51 13.58 -0.45
CA GLY A 264 1.85 12.39 0.34
C GLY A 264 2.51 12.75 1.68
N ASN A 265 3.44 13.72 1.68
CA ASN A 265 4.06 14.24 2.90
C ASN A 265 3.02 14.88 3.84
N GLY A 266 2.00 15.55 3.29
CA GLY A 266 0.90 16.13 4.05
C GLY A 266 0.17 15.12 4.93
N TRP A 267 0.04 13.86 4.48
CA TRP A 267 -0.58 12.80 5.28
C TRP A 267 0.22 12.47 6.54
N TYR A 268 1.56 12.57 6.49
CA TYR A 268 2.45 12.35 7.64
C TYR A 268 2.55 13.60 8.51
N GLN A 269 2.60 14.79 7.92
CA GLN A 269 2.64 16.06 8.63
C GLN A 269 1.39 16.32 9.49
N SER A 270 0.25 15.73 9.12
CA SER A 270 -1.00 15.84 9.89
C SER A 270 -1.13 14.84 11.05
N MET A 271 -0.24 13.87 11.20
CA MET A 271 -0.40 12.78 12.18
C MET A 271 -0.52 13.25 13.62
N GLN A 272 0.11 14.40 13.99
CA GLN A 272 -0.08 14.97 15.32
C GLN A 272 -1.51 15.43 15.55
N GLN A 273 -2.12 16.06 14.56
CA GLN A 273 -3.54 16.44 14.59
C GLN A 273 -4.43 15.21 14.67
N ASP A 274 -4.10 14.15 13.92
CA ASP A 274 -4.88 12.91 13.91
C ASP A 274 -4.85 12.21 15.28
N ILE A 275 -3.70 12.22 15.99
CA ILE A 275 -3.58 11.70 17.35
C ILE A 275 -4.43 12.53 18.34
N ASP A 276 -4.47 13.83 18.18
CA ASP A 276 -5.26 14.71 19.03
C ASP A 276 -6.76 14.58 18.71
N ASP A 277 -7.14 14.45 17.45
CA ASP A 277 -8.52 14.17 17.05
C ASP A 277 -9.01 12.83 17.63
N LEU A 278 -8.17 11.78 17.60
CA LEU A 278 -8.49 10.46 18.16
C LEU A 278 -8.94 10.55 19.64
N LYS A 279 -8.32 11.43 20.43
CA LYS A 279 -8.69 11.66 21.85
C LYS A 279 -10.12 12.15 22.02
N THR A 280 -10.68 12.76 20.97
CA THR A 280 -12.07 13.24 20.95
C THR A 280 -13.07 12.16 20.52
N TYR A 281 -12.61 11.07 19.91
CA TYR A 281 -13.45 10.02 19.38
C TYR A 281 -13.92 9.08 20.49
N LYS A 282 -15.19 8.68 20.41
CA LYS A 282 -15.70 7.60 21.26
C LYS A 282 -15.16 6.26 20.74
N LYS A 283 -14.96 5.32 21.66
CA LYS A 283 -14.64 3.94 21.30
C LYS A 283 -15.68 3.38 20.33
N LEU A 284 -15.26 2.98 19.13
CA LEU A 284 -16.18 2.62 18.05
C LEU A 284 -17.07 1.41 18.42
N GLN A 285 -18.36 1.55 18.14
CA GLN A 285 -19.35 0.48 18.26
C GLN A 285 -19.55 -0.26 16.94
N THR A 286 -19.32 0.42 15.81
CA THR A 286 -19.37 -0.14 14.46
C THR A 286 -18.50 -1.39 14.38
N PRO A 287 -18.99 -2.49 13.77
CA PRO A 287 -18.17 -3.69 13.59
C PRO A 287 -16.91 -3.39 12.79
N ILE A 288 -15.76 -3.82 13.34
CA ILE A 288 -14.45 -3.63 12.71
C ILE A 288 -13.77 -4.98 12.47
N LEU A 289 -13.21 -5.16 11.26
CA LEU A 289 -12.26 -6.20 10.95
C LEU A 289 -10.87 -5.59 10.84
N GLY A 290 -9.90 -6.08 11.62
CA GLY A 290 -8.48 -5.83 11.38
C GLY A 290 -7.84 -7.02 10.71
N ILE A 291 -7.12 -6.79 9.62
CA ILE A 291 -6.25 -7.80 8.97
C ILE A 291 -4.83 -7.28 9.05
N GLY A 292 -3.99 -7.91 9.88
CA GLY A 292 -2.61 -7.50 10.10
C GLY A 292 -1.62 -8.39 9.35
N GLY A 293 -0.66 -7.76 8.68
CA GLY A 293 0.56 -8.35 8.17
C GLY A 293 1.74 -8.00 9.06
N ILE A 294 2.68 -7.23 8.53
CA ILE A 294 3.91 -6.83 9.24
C ILE A 294 3.62 -5.94 10.46
N SER A 295 2.54 -5.16 10.44
CA SER A 295 2.10 -4.28 11.54
C SER A 295 1.03 -4.91 12.43
N ALA A 296 0.81 -6.22 12.34
CA ALA A 296 -0.22 -6.95 13.10
C ALA A 296 -0.24 -6.65 14.62
N PRO A 297 0.90 -6.59 15.34
CA PRO A 297 0.90 -6.26 16.77
C PRO A 297 0.34 -4.85 17.05
N LEU A 298 0.67 -3.87 16.20
CA LEU A 298 0.25 -2.49 16.34
C LEU A 298 -1.26 -2.35 16.10
N LEU A 299 -1.77 -2.95 15.03
CA LEU A 299 -3.20 -2.93 14.70
C LEU A 299 -4.03 -3.65 15.77
N SER A 300 -3.56 -4.81 16.24
CA SER A 300 -4.23 -5.55 17.32
C SER A 300 -4.31 -4.76 18.62
N ALA A 301 -3.22 -4.10 19.03
CA ALA A 301 -3.19 -3.24 20.21
C ALA A 301 -4.18 -2.07 20.09
N PHE A 302 -4.21 -1.42 18.94
CA PHE A 302 -5.13 -0.33 18.65
C PHE A 302 -6.61 -0.78 18.75
N LEU A 303 -6.97 -1.87 18.10
CA LEU A 303 -8.35 -2.37 18.11
C LEU A 303 -8.84 -2.69 19.52
N LYS A 304 -7.99 -3.29 20.35
CA LYS A 304 -8.29 -3.59 21.75
C LYS A 304 -8.65 -2.31 22.54
N GLU A 305 -7.95 -1.22 22.25
CA GLU A 305 -8.13 0.04 22.97
C GLU A 305 -9.30 0.86 22.41
N TYR A 306 -9.45 0.94 21.09
CA TYR A 306 -10.32 1.92 20.41
C TYR A 306 -11.56 1.31 19.73
N ALA A 307 -11.76 -0.02 19.75
CA ALA A 307 -12.95 -0.68 19.21
C ALA A 307 -13.65 -1.55 20.25
N ARG A 308 -14.99 -1.56 20.27
CA ARG A 308 -15.80 -2.44 21.15
C ARG A 308 -16.20 -3.75 20.46
N ASN A 309 -16.52 -3.65 19.17
CA ASN A 309 -16.96 -4.77 18.35
C ASN A 309 -15.94 -4.98 17.23
N TYR A 310 -14.96 -5.84 17.47
CA TYR A 310 -13.92 -6.10 16.48
C TYR A 310 -13.58 -7.58 16.34
N LYS A 311 -13.13 -7.92 15.13
CA LYS A 311 -12.46 -9.18 14.80
C LYS A 311 -11.05 -8.84 14.30
N PHE A 312 -10.06 -9.61 14.71
CA PHE A 312 -8.70 -9.46 14.23
C PHE A 312 -8.19 -10.76 13.62
N ILE A 313 -7.54 -10.66 12.47
CA ILE A 313 -6.92 -11.77 11.74
C ILE A 313 -5.49 -11.37 11.43
N GLU A 314 -4.53 -12.19 11.81
CA GLU A 314 -3.13 -12.02 11.40
C GLU A 314 -2.85 -12.91 10.18
N PHE A 315 -2.37 -12.32 9.10
CA PHE A 315 -1.85 -13.04 7.95
C PHE A 315 -0.34 -13.25 8.16
N LYS A 316 0.01 -14.34 8.84
CA LYS A 316 1.40 -14.67 9.18
C LYS A 316 2.29 -14.74 7.96
N GLY A 317 3.50 -14.17 8.06
CA GLY A 317 4.47 -14.14 6.96
C GLY A 317 4.06 -13.24 5.79
N THR A 318 3.12 -12.33 6.00
CA THR A 318 2.71 -11.31 5.04
C THR A 318 3.34 -9.99 5.41
N GLY A 319 3.76 -9.23 4.41
CA GLY A 319 4.27 -7.88 4.57
C GLY A 319 3.15 -6.86 4.79
N HIS A 320 3.38 -5.69 4.26
CA HIS A 320 2.45 -4.57 4.40
C HIS A 320 1.28 -4.63 3.39
N TRP A 321 1.52 -5.13 2.19
CA TRP A 321 0.66 -5.03 1.01
C TRP A 321 -0.42 -6.13 1.00
N ILE A 322 -1.32 -6.09 1.99
CA ILE A 322 -2.28 -7.16 2.31
C ILE A 322 -3.09 -7.62 1.09
N ALA A 323 -3.67 -6.69 0.33
CA ALA A 323 -4.51 -7.01 -0.83
C ALA A 323 -3.71 -7.59 -2.01
N GLU A 324 -2.44 -7.22 -2.12
CA GLU A 324 -1.58 -7.66 -3.22
C GLU A 324 -0.81 -8.94 -2.88
N GLU A 325 -0.35 -9.09 -1.62
CA GLU A 325 0.39 -10.27 -1.16
C GLU A 325 -0.51 -11.49 -0.92
N ARG A 326 -1.74 -11.26 -0.43
CA ARG A 326 -2.70 -12.32 -0.05
C ARG A 326 -4.11 -12.03 -0.60
N PRO A 327 -4.28 -11.87 -1.92
CA PRO A 327 -5.58 -11.46 -2.48
C PRO A 327 -6.71 -12.44 -2.16
N ARG A 328 -6.49 -13.75 -2.26
CA ARG A 328 -7.52 -14.76 -2.00
C ARG A 328 -7.97 -14.77 -0.54
N GLU A 329 -7.02 -14.73 0.38
CA GLU A 329 -7.29 -14.69 1.81
C GLU A 329 -7.98 -13.39 2.20
N THR A 330 -7.58 -12.27 1.59
CA THR A 330 -8.19 -10.95 1.80
C THR A 330 -9.64 -10.94 1.32
N ILE A 331 -9.92 -11.41 0.11
CA ILE A 331 -11.29 -11.57 -0.41
C ILE A 331 -12.14 -12.39 0.55
N LYS A 332 -11.65 -13.59 0.94
CA LYS A 332 -12.38 -14.46 1.85
C LYS A 332 -12.68 -13.77 3.18
N ALA A 333 -11.70 -13.13 3.79
CA ALA A 333 -11.88 -12.45 5.08
C ALA A 333 -12.89 -11.29 4.98
N LEU A 334 -12.81 -10.50 3.90
CA LEU A 334 -13.74 -9.41 3.64
C LEU A 334 -15.15 -9.92 3.39
N LEU A 335 -15.35 -10.90 2.50
CA LEU A 335 -16.67 -11.46 2.22
C LEU A 335 -17.31 -12.11 3.45
N ASP A 336 -16.53 -12.79 4.29
CA ASP A 336 -17.03 -13.40 5.53
C ASP A 336 -17.42 -12.34 6.58
N PHE A 337 -16.80 -11.18 6.57
CA PHE A 337 -17.07 -10.10 7.51
C PHE A 337 -18.21 -9.17 7.05
N LEU A 338 -18.30 -8.90 5.76
CA LEU A 338 -19.21 -7.92 5.18
C LEU A 338 -20.64 -8.46 4.98
N LYS A 339 -20.89 -9.73 5.20
CA LYS A 339 -22.23 -10.37 5.13
C LYS A 339 -23.25 -9.80 6.10
#